data_3a9882dc582c40ddf9e2bc839d757546
#
_entry.id   3a9882dc582c40ddf9e2bc839d757546
#
_cell.length_a   1.000
_cell.length_b   1.000
_cell.length_c   1.000
_cell.angle_alpha   90.00
_cell.angle_beta   90.00
_cell.angle_gamma   90.00
#
_symmetry.space_group_name_H-M   'P 1'
#
loop_
_entity.id
_entity.type
_entity.pdbx_description
1 polymer ?
#
loop_
_entity_poly.entity_id
_entity_poly.type
_entity_poly.pdbx_seq_one_letter_code
_entity_poly.pdbx_strand_id
1 'polypeptide(L)'
;MNAPRGRGFNSQFYVPDALPLRHREFAHRGDFRLIGFPVAAPDTPPCPFQKRFPSQLVRDDAFYMSLAYNQAIDAWREDEVPIGAVIVSAGEVIGSAHNRVEGAQDPTAHAEMLAITQAASRLGGWRLEWATIYVTKEPCPMCSGALVMSRVKRVCYAVRDPKMGCLGGAANLNDLPRSNHHFELTQGGVLEDECRDLLQAFFRLKRMEPGENGGVDLG
;
A
#
# COMPACT_ATOMS: atom_id res chain seq x y z
N MET A 1 -55.85 -10.90 -24.64
CA MET A 1 -55.88 -12.32 -24.27
C MET A 1 -54.56 -12.64 -23.55
N ASN A 2 -54.65 -12.96 -22.26
CA ASN A 2 -53.70 -13.61 -21.34
C ASN A 2 -52.22 -13.22 -21.39
N ALA A 3 -51.82 -12.39 -20.39
CA ALA A 3 -50.48 -12.29 -19.89
C ALA A 3 -50.20 -13.46 -18.92
N PRO A 4 -48.99 -14.04 -18.91
CA PRO A 4 -48.58 -14.99 -17.87
C PRO A 4 -48.03 -14.28 -16.64
N ARG A 5 -48.47 -14.75 -15.48
CA ARG A 5 -48.17 -14.29 -14.11
C ARG A 5 -46.69 -14.52 -13.75
N GLY A 6 -46.15 -13.55 -13.00
CA GLY A 6 -44.82 -13.61 -12.41
C GLY A 6 -44.63 -14.77 -11.46
N ARG A 7 -43.46 -15.40 -11.51
CA ARG A 7 -42.94 -16.33 -10.48
C ARG A 7 -42.21 -15.52 -9.42
N GLY A 8 -42.73 -15.59 -8.21
CA GLY A 8 -42.08 -15.01 -7.04
C GLY A 8 -40.71 -15.68 -6.77
N PHE A 9 -39.70 -14.89 -6.62
CA PHE A 9 -38.39 -15.31 -6.11
C PHE A 9 -38.52 -15.46 -4.60
N ASN A 10 -38.57 -16.71 -4.13
CA ASN A 10 -38.51 -17.03 -2.71
C ASN A 10 -37.03 -17.18 -2.33
N SER A 11 -36.40 -16.11 -1.81
CA SER A 11 -35.05 -16.13 -1.29
C SER A 11 -35.08 -16.52 0.20
N GLN A 12 -35.18 -17.81 0.49
CA GLN A 12 -34.77 -18.32 1.79
C GLN A 12 -33.26 -18.39 1.83
N PHE A 13 -32.61 -17.39 2.43
CA PHE A 13 -31.22 -17.48 2.83
C PHE A 13 -31.10 -18.53 3.92
N TYR A 14 -30.53 -19.68 3.60
CA TYR A 14 -30.11 -20.67 4.58
C TYR A 14 -28.89 -20.08 5.33
N VAL A 15 -29.10 -19.75 6.61
CA VAL A 15 -28.03 -19.44 7.55
C VAL A 15 -27.71 -20.76 8.26
N PRO A 16 -26.51 -21.35 8.06
CA PRO A 16 -26.13 -22.54 8.83
C PRO A 16 -26.03 -22.18 10.31
N ASP A 17 -26.58 -23.06 11.17
CA ASP A 17 -26.56 -22.93 12.62
C ASP A 17 -25.13 -22.59 13.11
N ALA A 18 -25.04 -21.54 13.91
CA ALA A 18 -23.83 -21.09 14.53
C ALA A 18 -23.25 -22.20 15.43
N LEU A 19 -22.01 -22.58 15.18
CA LEU A 19 -21.22 -23.40 16.10
C LEU A 19 -21.19 -22.73 17.48
N PRO A 20 -21.34 -23.50 18.57
CA PRO A 20 -21.37 -22.95 19.91
C PRO A 20 -19.99 -22.33 20.24
N LEU A 21 -19.96 -21.03 20.40
CA LEU A 21 -18.84 -20.32 20.98
C LEU A 21 -18.62 -20.83 22.40
N ARG A 22 -17.58 -21.63 22.63
CA ARG A 22 -17.11 -21.92 23.97
C ARG A 22 -16.76 -20.60 24.63
N HIS A 23 -17.50 -20.23 25.67
CA HIS A 23 -17.18 -19.12 26.55
C HIS A 23 -15.78 -19.36 27.14
N ARG A 24 -14.78 -18.68 26.60
CA ARG A 24 -13.58 -18.37 27.37
C ARG A 24 -13.90 -17.11 28.15
N GLU A 25 -13.90 -17.22 29.45
CA GLU A 25 -14.06 -16.13 30.39
C GLU A 25 -13.01 -15.05 30.07
N PHE A 26 -13.46 -13.94 29.47
CA PHE A 26 -12.66 -12.73 29.45
C PHE A 26 -12.75 -12.11 30.83
N ALA A 27 -11.70 -12.34 31.65
CA ALA A 27 -11.52 -11.64 32.88
C ALA A 27 -11.43 -10.14 32.60
N HIS A 28 -12.40 -9.38 33.07
CA HIS A 28 -12.36 -7.93 33.17
C HIS A 28 -11.13 -7.51 33.97
N ARG A 29 -10.07 -7.10 33.31
CA ARG A 29 -9.12 -6.13 33.87
C ARG A 29 -9.10 -4.94 32.92
N GLY A 30 -9.67 -3.85 33.40
CA GLY A 30 -9.60 -2.55 32.76
C GLY A 30 -8.13 -2.08 32.74
N ASP A 31 -7.56 -2.12 31.56
CA ASP A 31 -6.45 -1.29 31.15
C ASP A 31 -6.62 -1.09 29.65
N PHE A 32 -7.44 -0.11 29.28
CA PHE A 32 -7.37 0.53 27.99
C PHE A 32 -6.03 1.28 27.96
N ARG A 33 -4.94 0.57 27.79
CA ARG A 33 -3.73 1.20 27.27
C ARG A 33 -4.07 1.63 25.87
N LEU A 34 -4.14 2.94 25.68
CA LEU A 34 -4.01 3.55 24.34
C LEU A 34 -2.92 2.75 23.64
N ILE A 35 -3.27 2.11 22.52
CA ILE A 35 -2.29 1.43 21.68
C ILE A 35 -1.39 2.55 21.16
N GLY A 36 -0.35 2.84 21.94
CA GLY A 36 0.73 3.68 21.51
C GLY A 36 1.36 2.95 20.32
N PHE A 37 1.41 3.60 19.19
CA PHE A 37 2.17 3.10 18.04
C PHE A 37 3.58 2.76 18.53
N PRO A 38 4.13 1.61 18.13
CA PRO A 38 5.48 1.27 18.55
C PRO A 38 6.42 2.40 18.10
N VAL A 39 7.02 3.05 19.08
CA VAL A 39 8.20 3.88 18.86
C VAL A 39 9.24 2.94 18.27
N ALA A 40 9.98 3.38 17.26
CA ALA A 40 11.02 2.61 16.58
C ALA A 40 11.72 1.65 17.52
N ALA A 41 11.84 0.39 17.11
CA ALA A 41 12.57 -0.59 17.90
C ALA A 41 13.94 -0.01 18.23
N PRO A 42 14.39 -0.08 19.51
CA PRO A 42 15.61 0.59 19.97
C PRO A 42 16.89 0.16 19.23
N ASP A 43 16.82 -0.88 18.43
CA ASP A 43 17.96 -1.50 17.74
C ASP A 43 17.99 -1.24 16.22
N THR A 44 17.00 -0.53 15.66
CA THR A 44 17.04 -0.23 14.21
C THR A 44 18.10 0.85 13.93
N PRO A 45 19.13 0.56 13.12
CA PRO A 45 20.13 1.55 12.78
C PRO A 45 19.49 2.78 12.12
N PRO A 46 20.00 3.99 12.44
CA PRO A 46 19.44 5.21 11.88
C PRO A 46 19.48 5.20 10.35
N CYS A 47 18.42 5.68 9.70
CA CYS A 47 18.37 5.80 8.27
C CYS A 47 19.53 6.71 7.79
N PRO A 48 20.44 6.23 6.93
CA PRO A 48 21.56 7.04 6.45
C PRO A 48 21.14 8.08 5.39
N PHE A 49 19.90 8.01 4.92
CA PHE A 49 19.37 8.90 3.91
C PHE A 49 18.59 10.06 4.53
N GLN A 50 18.63 11.20 3.85
CA GLN A 50 17.91 12.40 4.29
C GLN A 50 16.64 12.63 3.47
N LYS A 51 15.62 13.20 4.12
CA LYS A 51 14.42 13.66 3.43
C LYS A 51 14.73 14.75 2.41
N ARG A 52 14.01 14.76 1.32
CA ARG A 52 14.12 15.74 0.24
C ARG A 52 13.08 16.84 0.43
N PHE A 53 13.48 18.08 0.22
CA PHE A 53 12.59 19.24 0.32
C PHE A 53 12.64 20.02 -1.00
N PRO A 54 11.95 19.50 -2.06
CA PRO A 54 11.98 20.12 -3.37
C PRO A 54 11.31 21.51 -3.33
N SER A 55 11.68 22.36 -4.28
CA SER A 55 11.07 23.68 -4.44
C SER A 55 9.57 23.57 -4.71
N GLN A 56 8.76 24.36 -4.00
CA GLN A 56 7.31 24.42 -4.20
C GLN A 56 6.91 25.18 -5.48
N LEU A 57 7.85 25.79 -6.18
CA LEU A 57 7.60 26.56 -7.40
C LEU A 57 7.30 25.68 -8.60
N VAL A 58 7.86 24.47 -8.62
CA VAL A 58 7.64 23.50 -9.70
C VAL A 58 7.17 22.19 -9.07
N ARG A 59 5.90 21.86 -9.26
CA ARG A 59 5.27 20.64 -8.72
C ARG A 59 5.10 19.62 -9.84
N ASP A 60 6.23 19.13 -10.35
CA ASP A 60 6.31 18.06 -11.35
C ASP A 60 6.31 16.65 -10.70
N ASP A 61 6.51 15.62 -11.51
CA ASP A 61 6.56 14.24 -11.03
C ASP A 61 7.71 14.01 -10.04
N ALA A 62 8.85 14.65 -10.24
CA ALA A 62 9.99 14.54 -9.34
C ALA A 62 9.69 15.18 -7.97
N PHE A 63 8.93 16.28 -7.96
CA PHE A 63 8.45 16.89 -6.73
C PHE A 63 7.59 15.91 -5.92
N TYR A 64 6.54 15.34 -6.51
CA TYR A 64 5.65 14.43 -5.79
C TYR A 64 6.31 13.09 -5.44
N MET A 65 7.20 12.58 -6.30
CA MET A 65 8.00 11.40 -5.98
C MET A 65 8.96 11.66 -4.80
N SER A 66 9.49 12.87 -4.66
CA SER A 66 10.29 13.26 -3.48
C SER A 66 9.47 13.19 -2.19
N LEU A 67 8.17 13.50 -2.23
CA LEU A 67 7.29 13.35 -1.08
C LEU A 67 7.05 11.86 -0.76
N ALA A 68 6.86 11.02 -1.78
CA ALA A 68 6.76 9.57 -1.60
C ALA A 68 8.08 8.98 -1.05
N TYR A 69 9.24 9.44 -1.53
CA TYR A 69 10.55 9.08 -1.00
C TYR A 69 10.69 9.45 0.49
N ASN A 70 10.18 10.60 0.90
CA ASN A 70 10.18 11.00 2.31
C ASN A 70 9.34 10.06 3.18
N GLN A 71 8.24 9.53 2.66
CA GLN A 71 7.45 8.50 3.32
C GLN A 71 8.25 7.18 3.41
N ALA A 72 9.02 6.82 2.40
CA ALA A 72 9.88 5.63 2.46
C ALA A 72 10.98 5.77 3.54
N ILE A 73 11.51 6.97 3.78
CA ILE A 73 12.42 7.22 4.91
C ILE A 73 11.70 7.04 6.26
N ASP A 74 10.43 7.43 6.35
CA ASP A 74 9.64 7.22 7.58
C ASP A 74 9.40 5.72 7.82
N ALA A 75 9.13 4.93 6.75
CA ALA A 75 9.08 3.47 6.85
C ALA A 75 10.37 2.89 7.43
N TRP A 76 11.54 3.28 6.90
CA TRP A 76 12.83 2.85 7.45
C TRP A 76 12.96 3.10 8.94
N ARG A 77 12.56 4.29 9.39
CA ARG A 77 12.63 4.68 10.82
C ARG A 77 11.72 3.85 11.73
N GLU A 78 10.67 3.27 11.16
CA GLU A 78 9.74 2.36 11.83
C GLU A 78 10.12 0.88 11.62
N ASP A 79 11.33 0.60 11.09
CA ASP A 79 11.83 -0.74 10.75
C ASP A 79 11.01 -1.48 9.69
N GLU A 80 10.32 -0.73 8.86
CA GLU A 80 9.53 -1.23 7.74
C GLU A 80 10.31 -1.19 6.43
N VAL A 81 9.95 -2.05 5.49
CA VAL A 81 10.49 -1.96 4.12
C VAL A 81 10.26 -0.55 3.58
N PRO A 82 11.31 0.20 3.14
CA PRO A 82 11.21 1.61 2.82
C PRO A 82 10.48 1.86 1.51
N ILE A 83 9.17 1.73 1.56
CA ILE A 83 8.24 2.05 0.49
C ILE A 83 7.31 3.16 0.96
N GLY A 84 7.19 4.21 0.15
CA GLY A 84 6.28 5.31 0.40
C GLY A 84 5.41 5.60 -0.81
N ALA A 85 4.20 6.09 -0.55
CA ALA A 85 3.24 6.46 -1.57
C ALA A 85 2.55 7.79 -1.25
N VAL A 86 2.28 8.58 -2.31
CA VAL A 86 1.55 9.83 -2.23
C VAL A 86 0.49 9.87 -3.33
N ILE A 87 -0.73 10.24 -3.00
CA ILE A 87 -1.81 10.44 -3.96
C ILE A 87 -2.12 11.92 -4.08
N VAL A 88 -2.18 12.39 -5.32
CA VAL A 88 -2.33 13.81 -5.68
C VAL A 88 -3.56 13.99 -6.56
N SER A 89 -4.38 14.99 -6.26
CA SER A 89 -5.49 15.43 -7.10
C SER A 89 -5.51 16.95 -7.17
N ALA A 90 -5.68 17.51 -8.36
CA ALA A 90 -5.67 18.95 -8.59
C ALA A 90 -4.45 19.68 -7.99
N GLY A 91 -3.27 19.05 -8.00
CA GLY A 91 -2.04 19.60 -7.44
C GLY A 91 -1.90 19.49 -5.92
N GLU A 92 -2.91 18.96 -5.22
CA GLU A 92 -2.91 18.80 -3.77
C GLU A 92 -2.71 17.35 -3.36
N VAL A 93 -1.90 17.11 -2.31
CA VAL A 93 -1.73 15.79 -1.72
C VAL A 93 -2.99 15.43 -0.93
N ILE A 94 -3.67 14.37 -1.33
CA ILE A 94 -4.91 13.89 -0.70
C ILE A 94 -4.73 12.59 0.08
N GLY A 95 -3.59 11.88 -0.12
CA GLY A 95 -3.19 10.72 0.65
C GLY A 95 -1.67 10.62 0.68
N SER A 96 -1.09 10.23 1.81
CA SER A 96 0.36 10.09 1.99
C SER A 96 0.64 9.04 3.05
N ALA A 97 1.34 7.97 2.71
CA ALA A 97 1.59 6.85 3.61
C ALA A 97 2.89 6.11 3.26
N HIS A 98 3.34 5.31 4.20
CA HIS A 98 4.45 4.39 4.02
C HIS A 98 4.04 2.97 4.44
N ASN A 99 4.86 1.99 4.09
CA ASN A 99 4.66 0.60 4.46
C ASN A 99 4.60 0.45 5.98
N ARG A 100 3.68 -0.40 6.48
CA ARG A 100 3.46 -0.66 7.91
C ARG A 100 3.08 -2.13 8.18
N VAL A 101 3.55 -3.04 7.36
CA VAL A 101 3.19 -4.47 7.43
C VAL A 101 3.57 -5.07 8.78
N GLU A 102 4.80 -4.83 9.22
CA GLU A 102 5.31 -5.39 10.48
C GLU A 102 4.67 -4.69 11.70
N GLY A 103 4.64 -3.36 11.69
CA GLY A 103 4.09 -2.58 12.79
C GLY A 103 2.58 -2.74 12.98
N ALA A 104 1.84 -2.89 11.89
CA ALA A 104 0.39 -3.14 11.93
C ALA A 104 0.04 -4.63 12.05
N GLN A 105 1.00 -5.55 11.83
CA GLN A 105 0.77 -6.99 11.68
C GLN A 105 -0.33 -7.30 10.65
N ASP A 106 -0.33 -6.53 9.56
CA ASP A 106 -1.30 -6.61 8.48
C ASP A 106 -0.57 -6.74 7.13
N PRO A 107 -0.65 -7.91 6.45
CA PRO A 107 0.03 -8.13 5.17
C PRO A 107 -0.50 -7.22 4.05
N THR A 108 -1.60 -6.51 4.27
CA THR A 108 -2.17 -5.56 3.32
C THR A 108 -1.78 -4.11 3.60
N ALA A 109 -1.10 -3.81 4.70
CA ALA A 109 -0.70 -2.45 5.10
C ALA A 109 0.46 -1.90 4.24
N HIS A 110 0.39 -2.08 2.92
CA HIS A 110 1.30 -1.47 1.97
C HIS A 110 1.06 0.05 1.85
N ALA A 111 2.09 0.80 1.52
CA ALA A 111 2.03 2.25 1.37
C ALA A 111 0.87 2.71 0.46
N GLU A 112 0.69 2.03 -0.69
CA GLU A 112 -0.35 2.33 -1.66
C GLU A 112 -1.75 2.12 -1.09
N MET A 113 -1.97 0.99 -0.37
CA MET A 113 -3.26 0.67 0.25
C MET A 113 -3.66 1.71 1.27
N LEU A 114 -2.72 2.10 2.13
CA LEU A 114 -2.93 3.13 3.15
C LEU A 114 -3.19 4.50 2.52
N ALA A 115 -2.43 4.87 1.47
CA ALA A 115 -2.61 6.13 0.76
C ALA A 115 -3.98 6.19 0.04
N ILE A 116 -4.43 5.08 -0.60
CA ILE A 116 -5.77 4.97 -1.22
C ILE A 116 -6.86 5.20 -0.17
N THR A 117 -6.75 4.55 1.00
CA THR A 117 -7.74 4.70 2.08
C THR A 117 -7.83 6.14 2.57
N GLN A 118 -6.68 6.81 2.78
CA GLN A 118 -6.64 8.22 3.17
C GLN A 118 -7.25 9.13 2.10
N ALA A 119 -6.89 8.93 0.83
CA ALA A 119 -7.42 9.72 -0.27
C ALA A 119 -8.93 9.57 -0.43
N ALA A 120 -9.44 8.33 -0.35
CA ALA A 120 -10.86 8.02 -0.41
C ALA A 120 -11.63 8.69 0.74
N SER A 121 -11.09 8.62 1.96
CA SER A 121 -11.67 9.28 3.14
C SER A 121 -11.70 10.80 2.97
N ARG A 122 -10.61 11.41 2.48
CA ARG A 122 -10.52 12.86 2.28
C ARG A 122 -11.48 13.38 1.22
N LEU A 123 -11.73 12.60 0.16
CA LEU A 123 -12.67 12.95 -0.90
C LEU A 123 -14.12 12.58 -0.58
N GLY A 124 -14.37 11.83 0.49
CA GLY A 124 -15.71 11.33 0.83
C GLY A 124 -16.24 10.30 -0.17
N GLY A 125 -15.35 9.61 -0.92
CA GLY A 125 -15.72 8.63 -1.93
C GLY A 125 -14.54 7.79 -2.41
N TRP A 126 -14.82 6.56 -2.81
CA TRP A 126 -13.78 5.59 -3.18
C TRP A 126 -13.21 5.78 -4.60
N ARG A 127 -13.86 6.57 -5.46
CA ARG A 127 -13.40 6.83 -6.83
C ARG A 127 -12.34 7.93 -6.85
N LEU A 128 -11.15 7.59 -7.36
CA LEU A 128 -10.01 8.49 -7.45
C LEU A 128 -9.70 8.86 -8.92
N GLU A 129 -10.73 9.07 -9.72
CA GLU A 129 -10.68 9.18 -11.20
C GLU A 129 -9.80 10.34 -11.71
N TRP A 130 -9.51 11.33 -10.85
CA TRP A 130 -8.67 12.48 -11.19
C TRP A 130 -7.32 12.47 -10.48
N ALA A 131 -7.02 11.39 -9.79
CA ALA A 131 -5.82 11.32 -8.97
C ALA A 131 -4.65 10.64 -9.72
N THR A 132 -3.45 11.08 -9.36
CA THR A 132 -2.18 10.42 -9.66
C THR A 132 -1.60 9.85 -8.38
N ILE A 133 -1.16 8.59 -8.40
CA ILE A 133 -0.34 8.04 -7.33
C ILE A 133 1.14 8.08 -7.72
N TYR A 134 1.98 8.44 -6.74
CA TYR A 134 3.43 8.34 -6.79
C TYR A 134 3.88 7.34 -5.74
N VAL A 135 4.64 6.33 -6.13
CA VAL A 135 5.11 5.26 -5.24
C VAL A 135 6.57 4.93 -5.53
N THR A 136 7.36 4.71 -4.49
CA THR A 136 8.82 4.52 -4.62
C THR A 136 9.22 3.20 -5.26
N LYS A 137 8.30 2.23 -5.36
CA LYS A 137 8.49 0.94 -6.02
C LYS A 137 7.27 0.58 -6.85
N GLU A 138 7.48 -0.16 -7.94
CA GLU A 138 6.37 -0.65 -8.78
C GLU A 138 5.34 -1.42 -7.97
N PRO A 139 4.04 -1.08 -8.06
CA PRO A 139 2.98 -1.73 -7.30
C PRO A 139 2.90 -3.24 -7.57
N CYS A 140 2.74 -4.01 -6.49
CA CYS A 140 2.52 -5.44 -6.53
C CYS A 140 1.10 -5.79 -7.04
N PRO A 141 0.72 -7.08 -7.23
CA PRO A 141 -0.60 -7.48 -7.72
C PRO A 141 -1.76 -6.92 -6.88
N MET A 142 -1.62 -6.95 -5.55
CA MET A 142 -2.63 -6.44 -4.62
C MET A 142 -2.83 -4.93 -4.81
N CYS A 143 -1.75 -4.16 -4.78
CA CYS A 143 -1.80 -2.70 -4.90
C CYS A 143 -2.25 -2.27 -6.31
N SER A 144 -1.74 -2.91 -7.37
CA SER A 144 -2.18 -2.65 -8.74
C SER A 144 -3.68 -2.93 -8.92
N GLY A 145 -4.19 -4.03 -8.34
CA GLY A 145 -5.62 -4.34 -8.31
C GLY A 145 -6.43 -3.27 -7.56
N ALA A 146 -5.95 -2.80 -6.41
CA ALA A 146 -6.60 -1.74 -5.64
C ALA A 146 -6.65 -0.41 -6.40
N LEU A 147 -5.57 -0.06 -7.13
CA LEU A 147 -5.51 1.12 -7.99
C LEU A 147 -6.52 1.05 -9.15
N VAL A 148 -6.67 -0.12 -9.78
CA VAL A 148 -7.73 -0.36 -10.78
C VAL A 148 -9.12 -0.21 -10.16
N MET A 149 -9.35 -0.84 -9.00
CA MET A 149 -10.64 -0.79 -8.31
C MET A 149 -11.03 0.61 -7.87
N SER A 150 -10.06 1.41 -7.38
CA SER A 150 -10.28 2.80 -6.97
C SER A 150 -10.31 3.81 -8.13
N ARG A 151 -10.14 3.36 -9.37
CA ARG A 151 -10.20 4.22 -10.58
C ARG A 151 -9.11 5.28 -10.64
N VAL A 152 -7.93 5.04 -10.09
CA VAL A 152 -6.82 5.99 -10.20
C VAL A 152 -6.51 6.26 -11.67
N LYS A 153 -6.33 7.53 -12.01
CA LYS A 153 -6.11 7.97 -13.40
C LYS A 153 -4.70 7.64 -13.90
N ARG A 154 -3.69 7.92 -13.06
CA ARG A 154 -2.27 7.84 -13.43
C ARG A 154 -1.46 7.20 -12.32
N VAL A 155 -0.50 6.35 -12.71
CA VAL A 155 0.44 5.72 -11.78
C VAL A 155 1.87 6.09 -12.17
N CYS A 156 2.61 6.69 -11.23
CA CYS A 156 4.04 6.95 -11.34
C CYS A 156 4.78 6.14 -10.29
N TYR A 157 5.78 5.37 -10.69
CA TYR A 157 6.63 4.65 -9.74
C TYR A 157 8.11 4.91 -10.00
N ALA A 158 8.94 4.75 -8.98
CA ALA A 158 10.38 4.91 -9.12
C ALA A 158 11.05 3.63 -9.63
N VAL A 159 11.17 2.63 -8.78
CA VAL A 159 11.92 1.40 -9.05
C VAL A 159 11.03 0.32 -9.64
N ARG A 160 11.41 -0.22 -10.80
CA ARG A 160 10.74 -1.38 -11.41
C ARG A 160 10.97 -2.64 -10.56
N ASP A 161 9.94 -3.48 -10.45
CA ASP A 161 10.02 -4.78 -9.78
C ASP A 161 9.81 -5.95 -10.75
N PRO A 162 10.87 -6.61 -11.24
CA PRO A 162 10.75 -7.71 -12.18
C PRO A 162 10.16 -8.99 -11.56
N LYS A 163 10.03 -9.07 -10.22
CA LYS A 163 9.51 -10.26 -9.53
C LYS A 163 8.02 -10.16 -9.22
N MET A 164 7.58 -9.00 -8.72
CA MET A 164 6.23 -8.82 -8.20
C MET A 164 5.53 -7.57 -8.74
N GLY A 165 6.21 -6.75 -9.55
CA GLY A 165 5.60 -5.57 -10.17
C GLY A 165 4.52 -5.95 -11.18
N CYS A 166 3.38 -5.29 -11.12
CA CYS A 166 2.24 -5.61 -11.97
C CYS A 166 1.78 -4.44 -12.87
N LEU A 167 2.74 -3.60 -13.25
CA LEU A 167 2.54 -2.51 -14.23
C LEU A 167 3.62 -2.53 -15.32
N GLY A 168 4.10 -3.72 -15.67
CA GLY A 168 5.11 -3.98 -16.70
C GLY A 168 6.35 -4.70 -16.17
N GLY A 169 6.48 -4.92 -14.85
CA GLY A 169 7.54 -5.71 -14.23
C GLY A 169 7.39 -7.21 -14.50
N ALA A 170 6.72 -7.92 -13.61
CA ALA A 170 6.41 -9.35 -13.76
C ALA A 170 5.15 -9.59 -14.58
N ALA A 171 4.18 -8.69 -14.47
CA ALA A 171 2.91 -8.71 -15.20
C ALA A 171 2.43 -7.28 -15.48
N ASN A 172 1.33 -7.12 -16.20
CA ASN A 172 0.69 -5.82 -16.40
C ASN A 172 -0.83 -5.91 -16.22
N LEU A 173 -1.34 -5.48 -15.07
CA LEU A 173 -2.76 -5.46 -14.79
C LEU A 173 -3.52 -4.43 -15.63
N ASN A 174 -2.83 -3.44 -16.17
CA ASN A 174 -3.45 -2.45 -17.07
C ASN A 174 -3.85 -3.06 -18.42
N ASP A 175 -3.29 -4.23 -18.78
CA ASP A 175 -3.57 -4.92 -20.03
C ASP A 175 -4.71 -5.95 -19.92
N LEU A 176 -5.41 -6.04 -18.77
CA LEU A 176 -6.53 -6.96 -18.61
C LEU A 176 -7.70 -6.58 -19.53
N PRO A 177 -8.06 -7.39 -20.55
CA PRO A 177 -8.95 -6.97 -21.67
C PRO A 177 -10.38 -6.62 -21.24
N ARG A 178 -10.82 -7.08 -20.07
CA ARG A 178 -12.17 -6.85 -19.53
C ARG A 178 -12.15 -6.09 -18.22
N SER A 179 -11.05 -5.38 -17.94
CA SER A 179 -10.98 -4.51 -16.77
C SER A 179 -12.02 -3.38 -16.90
N ASN A 180 -12.66 -3.07 -15.79
CA ASN A 180 -13.57 -1.94 -15.70
C ASN A 180 -12.87 -0.57 -15.72
N HIS A 181 -11.53 -0.56 -15.64
CA HIS A 181 -10.72 0.65 -15.63
C HIS A 181 -9.31 0.34 -16.13
N HIS A 182 -8.75 1.27 -16.86
CA HIS A 182 -7.36 1.29 -17.29
C HIS A 182 -6.73 2.61 -16.88
N PHE A 183 -5.49 2.58 -16.44
CA PHE A 183 -4.74 3.82 -16.19
C PHE A 183 -4.49 4.54 -17.53
N GLU A 184 -4.68 5.84 -17.57
CA GLU A 184 -4.38 6.65 -18.75
C GLU A 184 -2.86 6.72 -18.99
N LEU A 185 -2.06 6.67 -17.93
CA LEU A 185 -0.60 6.66 -18.00
C LEU A 185 -0.02 5.85 -16.84
N THR A 186 0.93 4.98 -17.20
CA THR A 186 1.84 4.34 -16.25
C THR A 186 3.27 4.77 -16.59
N GLN A 187 3.99 5.30 -15.60
CA GLN A 187 5.34 5.83 -15.80
C GLN A 187 6.27 5.32 -14.70
N GLY A 188 7.34 4.64 -15.08
CA GLY A 188 8.44 4.23 -14.20
C GLY A 188 9.66 5.15 -14.31
N GLY A 189 10.61 5.00 -13.38
CA GLY A 189 11.92 5.63 -13.45
C GLY A 189 12.02 7.03 -12.82
N VAL A 190 10.97 7.53 -12.16
CA VAL A 190 11.01 8.85 -11.50
C VAL A 190 11.76 8.74 -10.17
N LEU A 191 12.93 9.35 -10.03
CA LEU A 191 13.85 9.20 -8.90
C LEU A 191 14.25 7.74 -8.64
N GLU A 192 14.49 7.00 -9.71
CA GLU A 192 14.74 5.56 -9.64
C GLU A 192 15.98 5.23 -8.82
N ASP A 193 17.08 5.94 -9.04
CA ASP A 193 18.37 5.65 -8.40
C ASP A 193 18.29 5.90 -6.89
N GLU A 194 17.69 7.01 -6.47
CA GLU A 194 17.55 7.35 -5.05
C GLU A 194 16.67 6.34 -4.31
N CYS A 195 15.56 5.94 -4.92
CA CYS A 195 14.65 4.95 -4.34
C CYS A 195 15.28 3.55 -4.32
N ARG A 196 16.05 3.19 -5.36
CA ARG A 196 16.78 1.92 -5.43
C ARG A 196 17.84 1.85 -4.34
N ASP A 197 18.63 2.91 -4.17
CA ASP A 197 19.70 2.96 -3.19
C ASP A 197 19.16 2.81 -1.76
N LEU A 198 18.05 3.48 -1.47
CA LEU A 198 17.35 3.37 -0.18
C LEU A 198 16.90 1.92 0.08
N LEU A 199 16.20 1.29 -0.88
CA LEU A 199 15.74 -0.10 -0.77
C LEU A 199 16.90 -1.08 -0.60
N GLN A 200 17.95 -0.94 -1.41
CA GLN A 200 19.11 -1.84 -1.36
C GLN A 200 19.88 -1.71 -0.05
N ALA A 201 20.03 -0.48 0.46
CA ALA A 201 20.70 -0.24 1.73
C ALA A 201 19.93 -0.92 2.89
N PHE A 202 18.61 -0.80 2.92
CA PHE A 202 17.77 -1.45 3.92
C PHE A 202 17.94 -2.98 3.91
N PHE A 203 17.81 -3.60 2.74
CA PHE A 203 17.96 -5.06 2.63
C PHE A 203 19.39 -5.55 2.86
N ARG A 204 20.43 -4.73 2.57
CA ARG A 204 21.80 -5.07 2.98
C ARG A 204 21.92 -5.12 4.48
N LEU A 205 21.38 -4.12 5.17
CA LEU A 205 21.39 -4.04 6.62
C LEU A 205 20.70 -5.27 7.24
N LYS A 206 19.47 -5.57 6.81
CA LYS A 206 18.69 -6.73 7.31
C LYS A 206 19.38 -8.08 7.10
N ARG A 207 20.21 -8.23 6.07
CA ARG A 207 21.02 -9.46 5.87
C ARG A 207 22.26 -9.52 6.75
N MET A 208 22.72 -8.40 7.29
CA MET A 208 23.89 -8.34 8.18
C MET A 208 23.50 -8.52 9.66
N GLU A 209 22.26 -8.33 10.02
CA GLU A 209 21.74 -8.66 11.35
C GLU A 209 21.80 -10.18 11.52
N PRO A 210 22.49 -10.73 12.55
CA PRO A 210 22.51 -12.17 12.79
C PRO A 210 21.10 -12.63 13.09
N GLY A 211 20.51 -13.40 12.18
CA GLY A 211 19.13 -13.82 12.28
C GLY A 211 18.88 -14.68 13.51
N GLU A 212 17.86 -14.36 14.28
CA GLU A 212 17.19 -15.29 15.20
C GLU A 212 16.41 -16.41 14.47
N ASN A 213 16.62 -16.58 13.19
CA ASN A 213 16.00 -17.66 12.43
C ASN A 213 16.95 -18.84 12.32
N GLY A 214 16.86 -19.71 13.33
CA GLY A 214 17.39 -21.07 13.27
C GLY A 214 16.94 -21.72 11.97
N GLY A 215 17.92 -22.09 11.14
CA GLY A 215 17.70 -22.74 9.86
C GLY A 215 16.81 -23.97 10.02
N VAL A 216 15.65 -23.94 9.36
CA VAL A 216 14.99 -25.15 8.95
C VAL A 216 15.60 -25.50 7.59
N ASP A 217 16.62 -26.34 7.65
CA ASP A 217 17.20 -27.02 6.51
C ASP A 217 16.12 -27.97 5.98
N LEU A 218 15.46 -27.59 4.92
CA LEU A 218 14.60 -28.48 4.15
C LEU A 218 15.46 -29.11 3.07
N GLY A 219 16.01 -30.32 3.42
CA GLY A 219 16.69 -31.22 2.52
C GLY A 219 15.90 -31.65 1.28
#